data_4a6c5362c3007fbc4036c415bfff3ee1
#
_entry.id   4a6c5362c3007fbc4036c415bfff3ee1
#
_cell.length_a   1.000
_cell.length_b   1.000
_cell.length_c   1.000
_cell.angle_alpha   90.00
_cell.angle_beta   90.00
_cell.angle_gamma   90.00
#
_symmetry.space_group_name_H-M   'P 1'
#
loop_
_entity.id
_entity.type
_entity.pdbx_description
1 polymer ?
#
loop_
_entity_poly.entity_id
_entity_poly.type
_entity_poly.pdbx_seq_one_letter_code
_entity_poly.pdbx_strand_id
1 'polypeptide(L)'
;MTVNKRIVVVMGLSILISGCLSANKEKNYNFIKGLNEYQKNDKVSALENYKKAYEVDKNNVVLLNEIAYLYVDLGNYNEAENYYKKALEIRPNDENSLKNLLELLYTQNKIIEMKKYIPMIINRNSFVYNLNNFRIGILSNGEGEDIVEKSLLKISSNDRFLEEYNESFYTDLASVAGLSDNTIKYSSIIFEKAYKKYSNKNKDIVKIYANFLIETKEYKKAEDILMKYIVNNEDNLDEYALLKTLYIKENNKQKLENLKKILRNKK
;
A
#
# COMPACT_ATOMS: atom_id res chain seq x y z
N MET A 1 -6.21 -7.93 6.67
CA MET A 1 -5.48 -6.68 6.38
C MET A 1 -4.46 -6.46 7.48
N THR A 2 -3.22 -6.84 7.26
CA THR A 2 -2.14 -6.56 8.21
C THR A 2 -1.72 -5.11 8.01
N VAL A 3 -2.17 -4.25 8.91
CA VAL A 3 -1.74 -2.85 8.98
C VAL A 3 -0.22 -2.83 9.13
N ASN A 4 0.48 -2.26 8.14
CA ASN A 4 1.90 -2.01 8.26
C ASN A 4 2.18 -1.26 9.56
N LYS A 5 3.04 -1.83 10.40
CA LYS A 5 3.64 -1.07 11.50
C LYS A 5 4.37 0.12 10.88
N ARG A 6 3.66 1.25 10.76
CA ARG A 6 4.31 2.51 10.40
C ARG A 6 5.44 2.71 11.40
N ILE A 7 6.63 2.78 10.88
CA ILE A 7 7.72 3.44 11.58
C ILE A 7 7.20 4.86 11.80
N VAL A 8 6.71 5.12 13.02
CA VAL A 8 6.38 6.47 13.47
C VAL A 8 7.67 7.24 13.23
N VAL A 9 7.64 8.13 12.26
CA VAL A 9 8.81 8.90 11.88
C VAL A 9 9.18 9.75 13.08
N VAL A 10 10.14 9.29 13.86
CA VAL A 10 10.74 9.97 15.02
C VAL A 10 11.35 11.32 14.62
N MET A 11 11.43 11.62 13.31
CA MET A 11 11.90 12.92 12.79
C MET A 11 11.03 14.12 13.16
N GLY A 12 9.74 13.93 13.56
CA GLY A 12 8.92 15.02 14.09
C GLY A 12 9.33 15.49 15.49
N LEU A 13 10.01 14.66 16.26
CA LEU A 13 10.38 14.95 17.66
C LEU A 13 11.53 15.97 17.78
N SER A 14 12.46 16.01 16.84
CA SER A 14 13.61 16.92 16.92
C SER A 14 13.26 18.38 16.61
N ILE A 15 12.19 18.66 15.90
CA ILE A 15 11.74 20.01 15.56
C ILE A 15 10.85 20.61 16.66
N LEU A 16 10.19 19.78 17.47
CA LEU A 16 9.31 20.22 18.56
C LEU A 16 10.05 20.60 19.85
N ILE A 17 11.32 20.25 19.98
CA ILE A 17 12.10 20.46 21.22
C ILE A 17 12.73 21.86 21.30
N SER A 18 12.85 22.61 20.20
CA SER A 18 13.63 23.87 20.16
C SER A 18 12.83 25.17 20.19
N GLY A 19 11.49 25.15 20.35
CA GLY A 19 10.71 26.39 20.32
C GLY A 19 9.61 26.50 21.36
N CYS A 20 9.79 27.32 22.36
CA CYS A 20 8.82 27.81 23.36
C CYS A 20 8.49 26.91 24.56
N LEU A 21 9.24 27.12 25.62
CA LEU A 21 9.36 26.25 26.81
C LEU A 21 8.28 26.40 27.89
N SER A 22 7.25 27.21 27.80
CA SER A 22 6.36 27.42 28.97
C SER A 22 4.87 27.20 28.77
N ALA A 23 4.31 27.40 27.59
CA ALA A 23 2.87 27.24 27.35
C ALA A 23 2.46 25.85 26.83
N ASN A 24 3.40 24.95 26.54
CA ASN A 24 3.16 23.69 25.83
C ASN A 24 3.51 22.41 26.62
N LYS A 25 3.82 22.48 27.91
CA LYS A 25 4.18 21.28 28.70
C LYS A 25 3.07 20.25 28.75
N GLU A 26 1.84 20.67 28.98
CA GLU A 26 0.69 19.77 29.12
C GLU A 26 0.31 19.12 27.79
N LYS A 27 0.30 19.87 26.71
CA LYS A 27 0.06 19.36 25.35
C LYS A 27 1.11 18.31 24.97
N ASN A 28 2.39 18.64 25.13
CA ASN A 28 3.49 17.76 24.81
C ASN A 28 3.47 16.50 25.70
N TYR A 29 3.14 16.64 26.97
CA TYR A 29 3.00 15.52 27.89
C TYR A 29 1.90 14.55 27.44
N ASN A 30 0.69 15.03 27.18
CA ASN A 30 -0.43 14.20 26.74
C ASN A 30 -0.17 13.57 25.36
N PHE A 31 0.46 14.30 24.44
CA PHE A 31 0.84 13.74 23.13
C PHE A 31 1.85 12.58 23.27
N ILE A 32 2.94 12.80 24.04
CA ILE A 32 3.95 11.75 24.28
C ILE A 32 3.35 10.57 25.02
N LYS A 33 2.48 10.82 25.99
CA LYS A 33 1.77 9.75 26.70
C LYS A 33 0.90 8.94 25.73
N GLY A 34 0.16 9.60 24.84
CA GLY A 34 -0.62 8.94 23.80
C GLY A 34 0.24 8.04 22.89
N LEU A 35 1.41 8.54 22.45
CA LEU A 35 2.38 7.75 21.68
C LEU A 35 2.84 6.49 22.44
N ASN A 36 3.15 6.62 23.72
CA ASN A 36 3.60 5.50 24.55
C ASN A 36 2.50 4.45 24.72
N GLU A 37 1.25 4.87 24.92
CA GLU A 37 0.12 3.94 25.03
C GLU A 37 -0.15 3.25 23.68
N TYR A 38 -0.04 3.97 22.58
CA TYR A 38 -0.14 3.38 21.24
C TYR A 38 0.95 2.31 20.99
N GLN A 39 2.20 2.56 21.41
CA GLN A 39 3.28 1.58 21.31
C GLN A 39 3.02 0.31 22.13
N LYS A 40 2.31 0.43 23.26
CA LYS A 40 1.85 -0.70 24.07
C LYS A 40 0.61 -1.41 23.49
N ASN A 41 0.12 -0.96 22.34
CA ASN A 41 -1.13 -1.40 21.69
C ASN A 41 -2.40 -1.05 22.48
N ASP A 42 -2.32 -0.12 23.44
CA ASP A 42 -3.49 0.45 24.13
C ASP A 42 -4.02 1.66 23.35
N LYS A 43 -4.79 1.33 22.30
CA LYS A 43 -5.37 2.34 21.38
C LYS A 43 -6.38 3.26 22.05
N VAL A 44 -7.10 2.77 23.04
CA VAL A 44 -8.14 3.54 23.76
C VAL A 44 -7.48 4.60 24.63
N SER A 45 -6.52 4.23 25.46
CA SER A 45 -5.76 5.18 26.28
C SER A 45 -4.96 6.17 25.42
N ALA A 46 -4.41 5.71 24.28
CA ALA A 46 -3.74 6.58 23.32
C ALA A 46 -4.69 7.65 22.78
N LEU A 47 -5.90 7.26 22.34
CA LEU A 47 -6.92 8.18 21.83
C LEU A 47 -7.35 9.20 22.89
N GLU A 48 -7.55 8.78 24.14
CA GLU A 48 -7.88 9.69 25.24
C GLU A 48 -6.79 10.74 25.47
N ASN A 49 -5.52 10.32 25.48
CA ASN A 49 -4.40 11.21 25.68
C ASN A 49 -4.22 12.18 24.48
N TYR A 50 -4.41 11.70 23.25
CA TYR A 50 -4.39 12.59 22.09
C TYR A 50 -5.54 13.61 22.10
N LYS A 51 -6.74 13.23 22.54
CA LYS A 51 -7.85 14.18 22.72
C LYS A 51 -7.55 15.23 23.79
N LYS A 52 -6.93 14.84 24.91
CA LYS A 52 -6.47 15.81 25.94
C LYS A 52 -5.45 16.79 25.34
N ALA A 53 -4.51 16.31 24.53
CA ALA A 53 -3.57 17.19 23.83
C ALA A 53 -4.29 18.12 22.82
N TYR A 54 -5.31 17.62 22.13
CA TYR A 54 -6.12 18.39 21.18
C TYR A 54 -6.93 19.51 21.83
N GLU A 55 -7.43 19.31 23.06
CA GLU A 55 -8.13 20.38 23.78
C GLU A 55 -7.24 21.59 24.06
N VAL A 56 -5.92 21.36 24.19
CA VAL A 56 -4.93 22.43 24.38
C VAL A 56 -4.53 23.10 23.07
N ASP A 57 -4.50 22.37 21.96
CA ASP A 57 -4.12 22.91 20.64
C ASP A 57 -4.98 22.31 19.53
N LYS A 58 -6.10 22.96 19.28
CA LYS A 58 -7.10 22.54 18.30
C LYS A 58 -6.66 22.71 16.85
N ASN A 59 -5.59 23.46 16.61
CA ASN A 59 -5.07 23.73 15.26
C ASN A 59 -3.88 22.83 14.88
N ASN A 60 -3.59 21.83 15.68
CA ASN A 60 -2.48 20.91 15.42
C ASN A 60 -2.86 19.85 14.41
N VAL A 61 -2.48 20.05 13.15
CA VAL A 61 -2.77 19.14 12.03
C VAL A 61 -2.17 17.75 12.25
N VAL A 62 -0.98 17.65 12.85
CA VAL A 62 -0.35 16.35 13.15
C VAL A 62 -1.22 15.57 14.15
N LEU A 63 -1.64 16.23 15.23
CA LEU A 63 -2.47 15.60 16.24
C LEU A 63 -3.84 15.18 15.71
N LEU A 64 -4.45 16.00 14.86
CA LEU A 64 -5.70 15.65 14.17
C LEU A 64 -5.54 14.39 13.31
N ASN A 65 -4.43 14.26 12.59
CA ASN A 65 -4.12 13.08 11.82
C ASN A 65 -3.91 11.83 12.70
N GLU A 66 -3.21 11.96 13.83
CA GLU A 66 -3.02 10.85 14.77
C GLU A 66 -4.34 10.38 15.39
N ILE A 67 -5.21 11.30 15.79
CA ILE A 67 -6.54 10.97 16.28
C ILE A 67 -7.37 10.25 15.21
N ALA A 68 -7.37 10.79 13.99
CA ALA A 68 -8.08 10.19 12.87
C ALA A 68 -7.56 8.77 12.57
N TYR A 69 -6.25 8.58 12.58
CA TYR A 69 -5.63 7.28 12.38
C TYR A 69 -6.05 6.26 13.45
N LEU A 70 -6.08 6.67 14.73
CA LEU A 70 -6.56 5.79 15.81
C LEU A 70 -8.03 5.42 15.63
N TYR A 71 -8.86 6.34 15.15
CA TYR A 71 -10.24 6.03 14.84
C TYR A 71 -10.37 5.02 13.68
N VAL A 72 -9.51 5.09 12.65
CA VAL A 72 -9.43 4.05 11.60
C VAL A 72 -9.07 2.71 12.22
N ASP A 73 -8.07 2.67 13.10
CA ASP A 73 -7.61 1.46 13.78
C ASP A 73 -8.67 0.84 14.72
N LEU A 74 -9.59 1.66 15.22
CA LEU A 74 -10.72 1.25 16.04
C LEU A 74 -11.99 0.96 15.22
N GLY A 75 -11.95 1.09 13.90
CA GLY A 75 -13.10 0.88 13.00
C GLY A 75 -14.12 2.01 12.97
N ASN A 76 -13.84 3.13 13.63
CA ASN A 76 -14.73 4.29 13.69
C ASN A 76 -14.48 5.25 12.53
N TYR A 77 -14.79 4.82 11.32
CA TYR A 77 -14.44 5.50 10.07
C TYR A 77 -15.06 6.89 9.90
N ASN A 78 -16.27 7.11 10.40
CA ASN A 78 -16.93 8.42 10.34
C ASN A 78 -16.19 9.47 11.17
N GLU A 79 -15.77 9.11 12.37
CA GLU A 79 -14.97 10.00 13.23
C GLU A 79 -13.59 10.26 12.61
N ALA A 80 -12.96 9.22 12.05
CA ALA A 80 -11.68 9.37 11.34
C ALA A 80 -11.81 10.39 10.19
N GLU A 81 -12.83 10.24 9.36
CA GLU A 81 -13.11 11.17 8.25
C GLU A 81 -13.29 12.60 8.74
N ASN A 82 -14.03 12.81 9.83
CA ASN A 82 -14.24 14.13 10.42
C ASN A 82 -12.93 14.76 10.88
N TYR A 83 -12.05 14.00 11.54
CA TYR A 83 -10.77 14.53 12.00
C TYR A 83 -9.79 14.82 10.85
N TYR A 84 -9.74 14.00 9.79
CA TYR A 84 -8.98 14.32 8.59
C TYR A 84 -9.49 15.58 7.89
N LYS A 85 -10.82 15.77 7.81
CA LYS A 85 -11.42 16.97 7.22
C LYS A 85 -11.06 18.22 8.04
N LYS A 86 -11.13 18.17 9.38
CA LYS A 86 -10.67 19.26 10.25
C LYS A 86 -9.19 19.61 10.02
N ALA A 87 -8.35 18.60 9.81
CA ALA A 87 -6.94 18.84 9.48
C ALA A 87 -6.80 19.60 8.15
N LEU A 88 -7.62 19.27 7.15
CA LEU A 88 -7.64 19.93 5.84
C LEU A 88 -8.31 21.32 5.86
N GLU A 89 -9.23 21.58 6.79
CA GLU A 89 -9.76 22.94 7.02
C GLU A 89 -8.66 23.88 7.50
N ILE A 90 -7.74 23.40 8.35
CA ILE A 90 -6.60 24.18 8.85
C ILE A 90 -5.51 24.28 7.78
N ARG A 91 -5.21 23.17 7.09
CA ARG A 91 -4.17 23.10 6.07
C ARG A 91 -4.68 22.32 4.84
N PRO A 92 -5.32 23.03 3.88
CA PRO A 92 -6.03 22.38 2.76
C PRO A 92 -5.19 21.47 1.87
N ASN A 93 -3.89 21.69 1.83
CA ASN A 93 -2.94 20.94 1.00
C ASN A 93 -1.97 20.07 1.81
N ASP A 94 -2.33 19.73 3.06
CA ASP A 94 -1.52 18.81 3.87
C ASP A 94 -1.52 17.41 3.25
N GLU A 95 -0.36 17.01 2.75
CA GLU A 95 -0.22 15.78 1.96
C GLU A 95 -0.56 14.52 2.78
N ASN A 96 -0.23 14.52 4.08
CA ASN A 96 -0.55 13.40 4.96
C ASN A 96 -2.06 13.28 5.21
N SER A 97 -2.73 14.40 5.48
CA SER A 97 -4.18 14.42 5.66
C SER A 97 -4.91 14.00 4.39
N LEU A 98 -4.49 14.50 3.22
CA LEU A 98 -5.04 14.13 1.93
C LEU A 98 -4.82 12.64 1.63
N LYS A 99 -3.60 12.12 1.83
CA LYS A 99 -3.27 10.71 1.63
C LYS A 99 -4.16 9.80 2.48
N ASN A 100 -4.26 10.09 3.77
CA ASN A 100 -5.00 9.25 4.70
C ASN A 100 -6.52 9.34 4.48
N LEU A 101 -7.04 10.54 4.21
CA LEU A 101 -8.46 10.71 3.87
C LEU A 101 -8.83 9.99 2.57
N LEU A 102 -8.02 10.13 1.53
CA LEU A 102 -8.28 9.46 0.25
C LEU A 102 -8.20 7.93 0.38
N GLU A 103 -7.28 7.39 1.20
CA GLU A 103 -7.23 5.97 1.52
C GLU A 103 -8.51 5.50 2.21
N LEU A 104 -8.98 6.26 3.22
CA LEU A 104 -10.22 5.96 3.93
C LEU A 104 -11.44 6.01 3.00
N LEU A 105 -11.54 7.05 2.16
CA LEU A 105 -12.64 7.18 1.20
C LEU A 105 -12.63 6.07 0.14
N TYR A 106 -11.45 5.66 -0.32
CA TYR A 106 -11.29 4.54 -1.25
C TYR A 106 -11.79 3.23 -0.64
N THR A 107 -11.37 2.90 0.60
CA THR A 107 -11.81 1.69 1.29
C THR A 107 -13.33 1.65 1.55
N GLN A 108 -13.97 2.83 1.63
CA GLN A 108 -15.42 2.98 1.76
C GLN A 108 -16.15 3.13 0.41
N ASN A 109 -15.44 3.02 -0.71
CA ASN A 109 -15.98 3.21 -2.07
C ASN A 109 -16.67 4.57 -2.30
N LYS A 110 -16.18 5.63 -1.61
CA LYS A 110 -16.73 7.00 -1.68
C LYS A 110 -16.06 7.81 -2.80
N ILE A 111 -16.24 7.38 -4.06
CA ILE A 111 -15.55 7.95 -5.23
C ILE A 111 -15.87 9.43 -5.45
N ILE A 112 -17.13 9.82 -5.23
CA ILE A 112 -17.57 11.22 -5.42
C ILE A 112 -16.83 12.15 -4.45
N GLU A 113 -16.66 11.72 -3.22
CA GLU A 113 -15.90 12.46 -2.21
C GLU A 113 -14.40 12.50 -2.57
N MET A 114 -13.82 11.40 -3.03
CA MET A 114 -12.43 11.37 -3.48
C MET A 114 -12.17 12.42 -4.57
N LYS A 115 -13.06 12.54 -5.57
CA LYS A 115 -12.95 13.53 -6.65
C LYS A 115 -12.88 14.98 -6.15
N LYS A 116 -13.45 15.29 -4.97
CA LYS A 116 -13.38 16.64 -4.37
C LYS A 116 -11.99 16.97 -3.80
N TYR A 117 -11.25 15.97 -3.30
CA TYR A 117 -9.97 16.17 -2.64
C TYR A 117 -8.75 16.06 -3.57
N ILE A 118 -8.87 15.38 -4.73
CA ILE A 118 -7.77 15.27 -5.70
C ILE A 118 -7.21 16.64 -6.13
N PRO A 119 -8.05 17.68 -6.41
CA PRO A 119 -7.54 19.00 -6.80
C PRO A 119 -6.67 19.69 -5.74
N MET A 120 -6.81 19.30 -4.46
CA MET A 120 -6.03 19.87 -3.34
C MET A 120 -4.58 19.36 -3.30
N ILE A 121 -4.27 18.26 -4.01
CA ILE A 121 -2.91 17.74 -4.09
C ILE A 121 -2.10 18.63 -5.04
N ILE A 122 -1.15 19.41 -4.49
CA ILE A 122 -0.34 20.34 -5.27
C ILE A 122 0.62 19.60 -6.21
N ASN A 123 1.33 18.59 -5.69
CA ASN A 123 2.29 17.84 -6.48
C ASN A 123 1.59 16.80 -7.36
N ARG A 124 1.33 17.17 -8.62
CA ARG A 124 0.70 16.30 -9.63
C ARG A 124 1.57 15.11 -10.07
N ASN A 125 2.84 15.12 -9.72
CA ASN A 125 3.74 13.99 -9.94
C ASN A 125 3.90 13.11 -8.70
N SER A 126 3.25 13.44 -7.57
CA SER A 126 3.32 12.60 -6.35
C SER A 126 2.64 11.25 -6.57
N PHE A 127 3.09 10.27 -5.79
CA PHE A 127 2.46 8.95 -5.77
C PHE A 127 0.98 9.03 -5.34
N VAL A 128 0.69 9.84 -4.32
CA VAL A 128 -0.68 10.05 -3.81
C VAL A 128 -1.62 10.54 -4.91
N TYR A 129 -1.19 11.52 -5.71
CA TYR A 129 -1.98 12.03 -6.82
C TYR A 129 -2.25 10.95 -7.87
N ASN A 130 -1.20 10.29 -8.34
CA ASN A 130 -1.31 9.30 -9.41
C ASN A 130 -2.07 8.04 -8.96
N LEU A 131 -1.82 7.54 -7.75
CA LEU A 131 -2.56 6.41 -7.20
C LEU A 131 -4.07 6.69 -7.14
N ASN A 132 -4.45 7.86 -6.62
CA ASN A 132 -5.87 8.15 -6.46
C ASN A 132 -6.57 8.46 -7.79
N ASN A 133 -5.89 9.04 -8.78
CA ASN A 133 -6.42 9.14 -10.14
C ASN A 133 -6.60 7.76 -10.80
N PHE A 134 -5.65 6.85 -10.62
CA PHE A 134 -5.78 5.46 -11.06
C PHE A 134 -7.01 4.80 -10.40
N ARG A 135 -7.15 4.88 -9.07
CA ARG A 135 -8.28 4.33 -8.31
C ARG A 135 -9.63 4.88 -8.77
N ILE A 136 -9.71 6.19 -8.96
CA ILE A 136 -10.93 6.84 -9.47
C ILE A 136 -11.25 6.35 -10.89
N GLY A 137 -10.25 6.24 -11.74
CA GLY A 137 -10.45 5.79 -13.13
C GLY A 137 -11.02 4.38 -13.22
N ILE A 138 -10.47 3.42 -12.45
CA ILE A 138 -10.99 2.05 -12.44
C ILE A 138 -12.40 1.95 -11.83
N LEU A 139 -12.70 2.74 -10.81
CA LEU A 139 -14.00 2.72 -10.14
C LEU A 139 -15.07 3.51 -10.89
N SER A 140 -14.71 4.32 -11.89
CA SER A 140 -15.62 5.14 -12.70
C SER A 140 -16.08 4.44 -13.99
N ASN A 141 -15.98 3.12 -14.08
CA ASN A 141 -16.49 2.30 -15.21
C ASN A 141 -16.01 2.77 -16.60
N GLY A 142 -14.71 3.08 -16.72
CA GLY A 142 -14.09 3.46 -17.99
C GLY A 142 -14.12 4.96 -18.31
N GLU A 143 -14.74 5.78 -17.49
CA GLU A 143 -14.54 7.24 -17.58
C GLU A 143 -13.11 7.58 -17.16
N GLY A 144 -12.24 7.91 -18.13
CA GLY A 144 -10.89 8.36 -17.85
C GLY A 144 -9.78 7.33 -18.07
N GLU A 145 -9.90 6.43 -19.04
CA GLU A 145 -8.82 5.49 -19.41
C GLU A 145 -7.47 6.19 -19.60
N ASP A 146 -7.44 7.36 -20.22
CA ASP A 146 -6.24 8.20 -20.36
C ASP A 146 -5.61 8.59 -19.02
N ILE A 147 -6.45 8.84 -18.01
CA ILE A 147 -5.99 9.20 -16.66
C ILE A 147 -5.40 7.97 -15.98
N VAL A 148 -6.03 6.81 -16.15
CA VAL A 148 -5.55 5.51 -15.63
C VAL A 148 -4.17 5.20 -16.21
N GLU A 149 -4.03 5.26 -17.54
CA GLU A 149 -2.77 4.95 -18.20
C GLU A 149 -1.65 5.93 -17.82
N LYS A 150 -1.90 7.23 -17.83
CA LYS A 150 -0.93 8.26 -17.40
C LYS A 150 -0.51 8.08 -15.95
N SER A 151 -1.45 7.74 -15.08
CA SER A 151 -1.18 7.52 -13.67
C SER A 151 -0.31 6.27 -13.45
N LEU A 152 -0.62 5.17 -14.11
CA LEU A 152 0.16 3.94 -14.05
C LEU A 152 1.56 4.12 -14.63
N LEU A 153 1.71 4.87 -15.73
CA LEU A 153 3.02 5.22 -16.29
C LEU A 153 3.88 5.94 -15.24
N LYS A 154 3.32 6.91 -14.53
CA LYS A 154 4.03 7.63 -13.46
C LYS A 154 4.38 6.74 -12.27
N ILE A 155 3.45 5.90 -11.84
CA ILE A 155 3.68 4.96 -10.74
C ILE A 155 4.76 3.94 -11.12
N SER A 156 4.65 3.32 -12.28
CA SER A 156 5.58 2.26 -12.71
C SER A 156 6.98 2.77 -13.04
N SER A 157 7.14 4.05 -13.40
CA SER A 157 8.44 4.66 -13.71
C SER A 157 9.21 5.19 -12.50
N ASN A 158 8.62 5.21 -11.30
CA ASN A 158 9.24 5.81 -10.11
C ASN A 158 9.59 4.77 -9.04
N ASP A 159 10.89 4.50 -8.87
CA ASP A 159 11.36 3.50 -7.90
C ASP A 159 11.13 3.90 -6.44
N ARG A 160 11.10 5.22 -6.13
CA ARG A 160 10.85 5.71 -4.77
C ARG A 160 9.46 5.35 -4.24
N PHE A 161 8.50 5.16 -5.13
CA PHE A 161 7.13 4.78 -4.72
C PHE A 161 7.07 3.41 -4.05
N LEU A 162 8.01 2.51 -4.34
CA LEU A 162 8.12 1.21 -3.67
C LEU A 162 8.51 1.31 -2.18
N GLU A 163 9.00 2.46 -1.73
CA GLU A 163 9.41 2.68 -0.33
C GLU A 163 8.23 3.02 0.58
N GLU A 164 7.15 3.56 0.01
CA GLU A 164 6.01 4.08 0.79
C GLU A 164 5.02 3.01 1.25
N TYR A 165 4.94 1.87 0.55
CA TYR A 165 3.93 0.85 0.75
C TYR A 165 4.53 -0.54 0.87
N ASN A 166 3.75 -1.48 1.44
CA ASN A 166 4.16 -2.87 1.55
C ASN A 166 3.94 -3.63 0.22
N GLU A 167 4.43 -4.86 0.19
CA GLU A 167 4.35 -5.72 -0.99
C GLU A 167 2.91 -6.07 -1.38
N SER A 168 2.00 -6.29 -0.39
CA SER A 168 0.59 -6.59 -0.66
C SER A 168 -0.05 -5.48 -1.48
N PHE A 169 0.23 -4.22 -1.14
CA PHE A 169 -0.25 -3.08 -1.90
C PHE A 169 0.21 -3.12 -3.37
N TYR A 170 1.48 -3.47 -3.62
CA TYR A 170 2.00 -3.53 -4.99
C TYR A 170 1.44 -4.71 -5.77
N THR A 171 1.23 -5.86 -5.12
CA THR A 171 0.59 -7.00 -5.78
C THR A 171 -0.87 -6.70 -6.14
N ASP A 172 -1.60 -6.03 -5.26
CA ASP A 172 -2.97 -5.61 -5.51
C ASP A 172 -3.03 -4.58 -6.66
N LEU A 173 -2.17 -3.55 -6.63
CA LEU A 173 -2.07 -2.54 -7.69
C LEU A 173 -1.72 -3.17 -9.04
N ALA A 174 -0.74 -4.07 -9.07
CA ALA A 174 -0.32 -4.76 -10.28
C ALA A 174 -1.43 -5.70 -10.81
N SER A 175 -2.13 -6.39 -9.93
CA SER A 175 -3.25 -7.27 -10.30
C SER A 175 -4.39 -6.49 -10.94
N VAL A 176 -4.77 -5.35 -10.36
CA VAL A 176 -5.81 -4.48 -10.93
C VAL A 176 -5.36 -3.87 -12.26
N ALA A 177 -4.10 -3.42 -12.36
CA ALA A 177 -3.54 -2.91 -13.60
C ALA A 177 -3.50 -3.98 -14.72
N GLY A 178 -3.44 -5.26 -14.36
CA GLY A 178 -3.43 -6.39 -15.29
C GLY A 178 -4.81 -6.77 -15.85
N LEU A 179 -5.90 -6.15 -15.37
CA LEU A 179 -7.25 -6.48 -15.84
C LEU A 179 -7.60 -5.89 -17.21
N SER A 180 -6.80 -4.96 -17.75
CA SER A 180 -7.03 -4.34 -19.05
C SER A 180 -5.80 -4.50 -19.95
N ASP A 181 -6.01 -4.82 -21.23
CA ASP A 181 -4.94 -4.96 -22.23
C ASP A 181 -4.09 -3.69 -22.35
N ASN A 182 -4.69 -2.52 -22.20
CA ASN A 182 -4.00 -1.21 -22.28
C ASN A 182 -3.05 -0.98 -21.10
N THR A 183 -3.30 -1.61 -19.94
CA THR A 183 -2.57 -1.38 -18.70
C THR A 183 -1.68 -2.55 -18.27
N ILE A 184 -1.79 -3.71 -18.90
CA ILE A 184 -1.06 -4.93 -18.56
C ILE A 184 0.47 -4.75 -18.57
N LYS A 185 1.00 -3.91 -19.46
CA LYS A 185 2.43 -3.55 -19.51
C LYS A 185 2.93 -2.89 -18.21
N TYR A 186 2.09 -2.09 -17.56
CA TYR A 186 2.42 -1.45 -16.26
C TYR A 186 2.34 -2.45 -15.12
N SER A 187 1.37 -3.37 -15.18
CA SER A 187 1.29 -4.50 -14.26
C SER A 187 2.59 -5.30 -14.25
N SER A 188 3.12 -5.67 -15.41
CA SER A 188 4.38 -6.40 -15.53
C SER A 188 5.55 -5.64 -14.86
N ILE A 189 5.66 -4.32 -15.08
CA ILE A 189 6.70 -3.49 -14.48
C ILE A 189 6.56 -3.43 -12.95
N ILE A 190 5.33 -3.23 -12.46
CA ILE A 190 5.06 -3.12 -11.01
C ILE A 190 5.34 -4.46 -10.31
N PHE A 191 4.90 -5.59 -10.88
CA PHE A 191 5.19 -6.92 -10.35
C PHE A 191 6.69 -7.21 -10.33
N GLU A 192 7.41 -6.88 -11.40
CA GLU A 192 8.86 -7.09 -11.47
C GLU A 192 9.60 -6.31 -10.38
N LYS A 193 9.22 -5.06 -10.15
CA LYS A 193 9.80 -4.24 -9.07
C LYS A 193 9.49 -4.82 -7.69
N ALA A 194 8.24 -5.20 -7.45
CA ALA A 194 7.82 -5.82 -6.20
C ALA A 194 8.57 -7.14 -5.96
N TYR A 195 8.69 -7.99 -6.98
CA TYR A 195 9.44 -9.24 -6.92
C TYR A 195 10.92 -9.00 -6.56
N LYS A 196 11.59 -8.08 -7.25
CA LYS A 196 13.00 -7.73 -6.97
C LYS A 196 13.22 -7.30 -5.52
N LYS A 197 12.27 -6.57 -4.94
CA LYS A 197 12.38 -6.03 -3.58
C LYS A 197 12.01 -7.04 -2.49
N TYR A 198 10.99 -7.84 -2.71
CA TYR A 198 10.33 -8.61 -1.64
C TYR A 198 10.47 -10.14 -1.76
N SER A 199 10.90 -10.70 -2.90
CA SER A 199 10.91 -12.15 -3.13
C SER A 199 11.70 -12.95 -2.10
N ASN A 200 12.73 -12.37 -1.49
CA ASN A 200 13.54 -13.00 -0.44
C ASN A 200 12.84 -13.03 0.94
N LYS A 201 11.76 -12.26 1.11
CA LYS A 201 11.06 -12.08 2.39
C LYS A 201 9.67 -12.70 2.41
N ASN A 202 9.07 -12.82 1.24
CA ASN A 202 7.70 -13.32 1.11
C ASN A 202 7.54 -14.19 -0.13
N LYS A 203 7.14 -15.45 0.09
CA LYS A 203 6.90 -16.42 -0.96
C LYS A 203 5.67 -16.12 -1.82
N ASP A 204 4.68 -15.41 -1.28
CA ASP A 204 3.44 -15.14 -1.99
C ASP A 204 3.67 -14.22 -3.19
N ILE A 205 4.60 -13.28 -3.12
CA ILE A 205 4.98 -12.44 -4.27
C ILE A 205 5.52 -13.29 -5.44
N VAL A 206 6.26 -14.35 -5.15
CA VAL A 206 6.80 -15.25 -6.16
C VAL A 206 5.65 -15.96 -6.89
N LYS A 207 4.71 -16.50 -6.15
CA LYS A 207 3.55 -17.22 -6.69
C LYS A 207 2.64 -16.30 -7.52
N ILE A 208 2.30 -15.14 -6.97
CA ILE A 208 1.41 -14.17 -7.64
C ILE A 208 2.06 -13.67 -8.94
N TYR A 209 3.34 -13.32 -8.92
CA TYR A 209 4.04 -12.85 -10.10
C TYR A 209 4.23 -13.96 -11.14
N ALA A 210 4.58 -15.17 -10.71
CA ALA A 210 4.69 -16.31 -11.63
C ALA A 210 3.35 -16.64 -12.29
N ASN A 211 2.25 -16.59 -11.52
CA ASN A 211 0.92 -16.79 -12.10
C ASN A 211 0.56 -15.70 -13.12
N PHE A 212 0.84 -14.44 -12.83
CA PHE A 212 0.66 -13.33 -13.78
C PHE A 212 1.44 -13.59 -15.08
N LEU A 213 2.71 -13.99 -14.99
CA LEU A 213 3.55 -14.30 -16.16
C LEU A 213 3.03 -15.51 -16.96
N ILE A 214 2.43 -16.50 -16.29
CA ILE A 214 1.79 -17.64 -16.96
C ILE A 214 0.55 -17.18 -17.74
N GLU A 215 -0.29 -16.33 -17.14
CA GLU A 215 -1.48 -15.80 -17.81
C GLU A 215 -1.11 -14.88 -19.00
N THR A 216 -0.04 -14.11 -18.89
CA THR A 216 0.47 -13.25 -19.97
C THR A 216 1.35 -14.00 -20.99
N LYS A 217 1.48 -15.32 -20.85
CA LYS A 217 2.27 -16.22 -21.72
C LYS A 217 3.79 -15.94 -21.72
N GLU A 218 4.28 -15.28 -20.68
CA GLU A 218 5.73 -15.08 -20.45
C GLU A 218 6.35 -16.34 -19.79
N TYR A 219 6.14 -17.52 -20.38
CA TYR A 219 6.41 -18.83 -19.77
C TYR A 219 7.85 -19.02 -19.34
N LYS A 220 8.82 -18.57 -20.14
CA LYS A 220 10.25 -18.68 -19.80
C LYS A 220 10.57 -17.93 -18.49
N LYS A 221 10.09 -16.69 -18.37
CA LYS A 221 10.33 -15.86 -17.19
C LYS A 221 9.64 -16.44 -15.95
N ALA A 222 8.43 -16.98 -16.12
CA ALA A 222 7.71 -17.66 -15.04
C ALA A 222 8.47 -18.90 -14.56
N GLU A 223 8.99 -19.72 -15.49
CA GLU A 223 9.80 -20.90 -15.18
C GLU A 223 11.07 -20.54 -14.41
N ASP A 224 11.81 -19.54 -14.88
CA ASP A 224 13.06 -19.10 -14.25
C ASP A 224 12.83 -18.63 -12.79
N ILE A 225 11.75 -17.90 -12.54
CA ILE A 225 11.36 -17.42 -11.21
C ILE A 225 11.00 -18.60 -10.30
N LEU A 226 10.14 -19.51 -10.76
CA LEU A 226 9.71 -20.68 -10.00
C LEU A 226 10.87 -21.64 -9.71
N MET A 227 11.71 -21.94 -10.70
CA MET A 227 12.87 -22.81 -10.51
C MET A 227 13.89 -22.22 -9.54
N LYS A 228 14.16 -20.91 -9.64
CA LYS A 228 15.03 -20.22 -8.69
C LYS A 228 14.50 -20.31 -7.27
N TYR A 229 13.19 -20.17 -7.07
CA TYR A 229 12.59 -20.30 -5.75
C TYR A 229 12.67 -21.73 -5.21
N ILE A 230 12.34 -22.72 -6.02
CA ILE A 230 12.32 -24.15 -5.66
C ILE A 230 13.72 -24.65 -5.23
N VAL A 231 14.77 -24.20 -5.91
CA VAL A 231 16.16 -24.58 -5.58
C VAL A 231 16.58 -24.06 -4.21
N ASN A 232 16.06 -22.90 -3.79
CA ASN A 232 16.48 -22.23 -2.56
C ASN A 232 15.56 -22.47 -1.36
N ASN A 233 14.47 -23.23 -1.52
CA ASN A 233 13.48 -23.45 -0.46
C ASN A 233 13.05 -24.94 -0.41
N GLU A 234 12.80 -25.45 0.78
CA GLU A 234 12.39 -26.86 0.98
C GLU A 234 10.88 -27.07 0.78
N ASP A 235 10.05 -26.13 1.30
CA ASP A 235 8.59 -26.16 1.16
C ASP A 235 8.16 -25.39 -0.10
N ASN A 236 7.89 -26.12 -1.18
CA ASN A 236 7.65 -25.56 -2.51
C ASN A 236 6.57 -26.31 -3.32
N LEU A 237 5.61 -26.94 -2.64
CA LEU A 237 4.53 -27.70 -3.32
C LEU A 237 3.68 -26.81 -4.25
N ASP A 238 3.38 -25.59 -3.83
CA ASP A 238 2.59 -24.64 -4.63
C ASP A 238 3.32 -24.22 -5.91
N GLU A 239 4.64 -24.02 -5.82
CA GLU A 239 5.48 -23.63 -6.94
C GLU A 239 5.60 -24.76 -7.96
N TYR A 240 5.66 -26.02 -7.52
CA TYR A 240 5.56 -27.18 -8.40
C TYR A 240 4.20 -27.28 -9.08
N ALA A 241 3.11 -26.94 -8.39
CA ALA A 241 1.78 -26.88 -8.99
C ALA A 241 1.69 -25.80 -10.08
N LEU A 242 2.31 -24.64 -9.86
CA LEU A 242 2.42 -23.57 -10.86
C LEU A 242 3.26 -23.99 -12.06
N LEU A 243 4.41 -24.67 -11.85
CA LEU A 243 5.22 -25.24 -12.95
C LEU A 243 4.41 -26.23 -13.78
N LYS A 244 3.62 -27.09 -13.13
CA LYS A 244 2.73 -28.02 -13.86
C LYS A 244 1.73 -27.26 -14.72
N THR A 245 1.09 -26.22 -14.17
CA THR A 245 0.15 -25.37 -14.91
C THR A 245 0.83 -24.69 -16.10
N LEU A 246 2.02 -24.15 -15.90
CA LEU A 246 2.85 -23.53 -16.92
C LEU A 246 3.11 -24.50 -18.08
N TYR A 247 3.61 -25.71 -17.79
CA TYR A 247 3.96 -26.68 -18.84
C TYR A 247 2.73 -27.21 -19.59
N ILE A 248 1.57 -27.27 -18.94
CA ILE A 248 0.29 -27.56 -19.61
C ILE A 248 -0.09 -26.41 -20.57
N LYS A 249 -0.03 -25.17 -20.14
CA LYS A 249 -0.35 -24.00 -20.98
C LYS A 249 0.65 -23.79 -22.13
N GLU A 250 1.91 -24.08 -21.88
CA GLU A 250 2.99 -24.08 -22.91
C GLU A 250 2.85 -25.25 -23.87
N ASN A 251 1.99 -26.25 -23.59
CA ASN A 251 1.88 -27.54 -24.30
C ASN A 251 3.21 -28.30 -24.33
N ASN A 252 4.05 -28.18 -23.31
CA ASN A 252 5.38 -28.80 -23.23
C ASN A 252 5.32 -30.16 -22.54
N LYS A 253 4.99 -31.21 -23.30
CA LYS A 253 4.86 -32.57 -22.78
C LYS A 253 6.16 -33.07 -22.13
N GLN A 254 7.32 -32.75 -22.72
CA GLN A 254 8.61 -33.22 -22.24
C GLN A 254 8.92 -32.67 -20.82
N LYS A 255 8.76 -31.37 -20.61
CA LYS A 255 8.96 -30.74 -19.29
C LYS A 255 7.95 -31.25 -18.26
N LEU A 256 6.70 -31.48 -18.69
CA LEU A 256 5.65 -31.98 -17.81
C LEU A 256 5.99 -33.43 -17.32
N GLU A 257 6.48 -34.31 -18.19
CA GLU A 257 6.88 -35.66 -17.80
C GLU A 257 8.12 -35.64 -16.89
N ASN A 258 9.08 -34.78 -17.15
CA ASN A 258 10.24 -34.58 -16.25
C ASN A 258 9.81 -34.10 -14.86
N LEU A 259 8.88 -33.15 -14.78
CA LEU A 259 8.34 -32.66 -13.50
C LEU A 259 7.65 -33.80 -12.73
N LYS A 260 6.87 -34.65 -13.39
CA LYS A 260 6.23 -35.81 -12.76
C LYS A 260 7.24 -36.80 -12.17
N LYS A 261 8.37 -37.01 -12.83
CA LYS A 261 9.45 -37.87 -12.31
C LYS A 261 10.08 -37.27 -11.05
N ILE A 262 10.35 -35.96 -11.06
CA ILE A 262 10.90 -35.26 -9.89
C ILE A 262 9.95 -35.39 -8.68
N LEU A 263 8.66 -35.17 -8.88
CA LEU A 263 7.66 -35.24 -7.80
C LEU A 263 7.46 -36.66 -7.24
N ARG A 264 7.66 -37.71 -8.06
CA ARG A 264 7.62 -39.10 -7.57
C ARG A 264 8.82 -39.46 -6.69
N ASN A 265 9.97 -38.85 -6.94
CA ASN A 265 11.20 -39.12 -6.18
C ASN A 265 11.28 -38.30 -4.86
N LYS A 266 10.41 -37.30 -4.67
CA LYS A 266 10.31 -36.52 -3.42
C LYS A 266 9.31 -37.09 -2.39
N LYS A 267 8.52 -38.11 -2.78
CA LYS A 267 7.67 -38.91 -1.89
C LYS A 267 8.45 -40.06 -1.30
#